data_79c9118e3e7994aa6c7043da1e4ee8f0
#
_entry.id   79c9118e3e7994aa6c7043da1e4ee8f0
#
_cell.length_a   1.000
_cell.length_b   1.000
_cell.length_c   1.000
_cell.angle_alpha   90.00
_cell.angle_beta   90.00
_cell.angle_gamma   90.00
#
_symmetry.space_group_name_H-M   'P 1'
#
loop_
_entity.id
_entity.type
_entity.pdbx_description
1 polymer ?
#
loop_
_entity_poly.entity_id
_entity_poly.type
_entity_poly.pdbx_seq_one_letter_code
_entity_poly.pdbx_strand_id
1 'polypeptide(L)'
;MKVKMILPALTEAKSPFWRPIKYSLFPPLGIATLAGYLNDDDVVRLQDEHVETLDLDDEPDLVVIQVYITSAKRSYEIADHYRRRGAHVCLGGLHVTSLPEEAAGHADTVFIGPGEDTWPAFLRDFRAGRPGKLYSSAIRTLDGLPKIRRDLINRHLYLVPNSIVVSRGCPHTCEFCYKEAFYEGG
;
A
#
# COMPACT_ATOMS: atom_id res chain seq x y z
N MET A 1 11.46 8.52 11.90
CA MET A 1 11.22 9.03 10.53
C MET A 1 9.74 9.34 10.32
N LYS A 2 9.41 10.20 9.35
CA LYS A 2 8.02 10.47 8.96
C LYS A 2 7.61 9.54 7.81
N VAL A 3 6.62 8.71 8.03
CA VAL A 3 6.14 7.72 7.04
C VAL A 3 4.71 8.04 6.65
N LYS A 4 4.49 8.17 5.36
CA LYS A 4 3.16 8.35 4.78
C LYS A 4 2.75 7.10 4.02
N MET A 5 1.61 6.54 4.37
CA MET A 5 1.03 5.36 3.75
C MET A 5 -0.27 5.72 3.06
N ILE A 6 -0.40 5.40 1.78
CA ILE A 6 -1.51 5.87 0.96
C ILE A 6 -2.20 4.71 0.24
N LEU A 7 -3.53 4.69 0.31
CA LEU A 7 -4.39 3.93 -0.58
C LEU A 7 -5.08 4.91 -1.55
N PRO A 8 -4.61 5.05 -2.81
CA PRO A 8 -5.21 5.95 -3.78
C PRO A 8 -6.59 5.48 -4.25
N ALA A 9 -7.50 6.43 -4.48
CA ALA A 9 -8.82 6.15 -5.03
C ALA A 9 -8.78 5.90 -6.54
N LEU A 10 -9.86 5.32 -7.05
CA LEU A 10 -10.16 5.26 -8.47
C LEU A 10 -10.10 6.66 -9.09
N THR A 11 -9.41 6.83 -10.19
CA THR A 11 -9.29 8.13 -10.89
C THR A 11 -10.66 8.71 -11.25
N GLU A 12 -11.62 7.86 -11.55
CA GLU A 12 -13.00 8.22 -11.91
C GLU A 12 -13.84 8.70 -10.73
N ALA A 13 -13.52 8.29 -9.51
CA ALA A 13 -14.21 8.71 -8.28
C ALA A 13 -13.90 10.16 -7.86
N LYS A 14 -13.05 10.87 -8.59
CA LYS A 14 -12.68 12.28 -8.34
C LYS A 14 -13.71 13.31 -8.79
N SER A 15 -14.75 12.92 -9.53
CA SER A 15 -15.76 13.87 -9.96
C SER A 15 -16.49 14.46 -8.75
N PRO A 16 -16.49 15.79 -8.55
CA PRO A 16 -17.15 16.44 -7.42
C PRO A 16 -18.67 16.17 -7.40
N PHE A 17 -19.26 15.75 -8.53
CA PHE A 17 -20.67 15.38 -8.65
C PHE A 17 -20.97 13.93 -8.23
N TRP A 18 -19.93 13.08 -8.01
CA TRP A 18 -20.11 11.65 -7.82
C TRP A 18 -19.86 11.18 -6.38
N ARG A 19 -19.63 12.10 -5.42
CA ARG A 19 -19.39 11.78 -4.02
C ARG A 19 -20.44 12.35 -3.05
N PRO A 20 -21.68 11.84 -3.02
CA PRO A 20 -22.59 12.19 -1.93
C PRO A 20 -22.20 11.53 -0.59
N ILE A 21 -21.46 10.41 -0.60
CA ILE A 21 -21.13 9.66 0.60
C ILE A 21 -19.65 9.20 0.53
N LYS A 22 -18.83 9.70 1.46
CA LYS A 22 -17.41 9.31 1.61
C LYS A 22 -17.27 8.13 2.59
N TYR A 23 -17.79 6.98 2.22
CA TYR A 23 -17.58 5.74 2.99
C TYR A 23 -16.99 4.67 2.09
N SER A 24 -15.99 3.95 2.60
CA SER A 24 -15.55 2.69 2.02
C SER A 24 -16.16 1.52 2.79
N LEU A 25 -16.23 0.35 2.15
CA LEU A 25 -16.80 -0.84 2.81
C LEU A 25 -15.86 -1.33 3.91
N PHE A 26 -14.59 -1.50 3.60
CA PHE A 26 -13.56 -2.05 4.49
C PHE A 26 -12.37 -1.12 4.61
N PRO A 27 -11.73 -1.06 5.79
CA PRO A 27 -10.47 -0.33 5.97
C PRO A 27 -9.29 -1.02 5.24
N PRO A 28 -8.22 -0.26 4.90
CA PRO A 28 -7.05 -0.77 4.17
C PRO A 28 -6.12 -1.59 5.08
N LEU A 29 -6.55 -2.82 5.46
CA LEU A 29 -5.85 -3.64 6.44
C LEU A 29 -4.44 -4.05 6.00
N GLY A 30 -4.20 -4.27 4.70
CA GLY A 30 -2.88 -4.66 4.19
C GLY A 30 -1.82 -3.61 4.51
N ILE A 31 -2.08 -2.37 4.16
CA ILE A 31 -1.13 -1.28 4.42
C ILE A 31 -1.04 -0.95 5.93
N ALA A 32 -2.14 -1.13 6.69
CA ALA A 32 -2.13 -0.98 8.14
C ALA A 32 -1.37 -2.12 8.85
N THR A 33 -1.25 -3.30 8.23
CA THR A 33 -0.38 -4.38 8.69
C THR A 33 1.09 -4.00 8.50
N LEU A 34 1.46 -3.45 7.34
CA LEU A 34 2.83 -2.98 7.10
C LEU A 34 3.24 -1.88 8.09
N ALA A 35 2.30 -1.01 8.50
CA ALA A 35 2.55 -0.02 9.53
C ALA A 35 2.93 -0.64 10.89
N GLY A 36 2.52 -1.87 11.15
CA GLY A 36 2.85 -2.60 12.39
C GLY A 36 4.32 -3.00 12.53
N TYR A 37 5.10 -2.93 11.46
CA TYR A 37 6.55 -3.18 11.48
C TYR A 37 7.38 -1.91 11.76
N LEU A 38 6.76 -0.74 11.77
CA LEU A 38 7.45 0.51 12.06
C LEU A 38 7.74 0.64 13.55
N ASN A 39 8.77 1.40 13.88
CA ASN A 39 9.14 1.63 15.28
C ASN A 39 8.17 2.60 15.96
N ASP A 40 8.15 2.57 17.29
CA ASP A 40 7.27 3.46 18.08
C ASP A 40 7.63 4.96 17.94
N ASP A 41 8.87 5.26 17.59
CA ASP A 41 9.38 6.62 17.35
C ASP A 41 9.12 7.12 15.91
N ASP A 42 8.63 6.27 15.01
CA ASP A 42 8.24 6.67 13.67
C ASP A 42 6.88 7.40 13.70
N VAL A 43 6.82 8.55 13.04
CA VAL A 43 5.58 9.29 12.86
C VAL A 43 4.88 8.77 11.61
N VAL A 44 3.79 8.05 11.81
CA VAL A 44 3.07 7.34 10.74
C VAL A 44 1.74 8.02 10.46
N ARG A 45 1.47 8.34 9.19
CA ARG A 45 0.17 8.80 8.71
C ARG A 45 -0.34 7.84 7.63
N LEU A 46 -1.50 7.24 7.85
CA LEU A 46 -2.19 6.42 6.85
C LEU A 46 -3.38 7.20 6.29
N GLN A 47 -3.45 7.33 4.96
CA GLN A 47 -4.55 8.00 4.27
C GLN A 47 -5.17 7.11 3.20
N ASP A 48 -6.49 7.01 3.23
CA ASP A 48 -7.30 6.32 2.22
C ASP A 48 -8.10 7.36 1.41
N GLU A 49 -7.69 7.58 0.16
CA GLU A 49 -8.32 8.58 -0.73
C GLU A 49 -9.78 8.24 -1.07
N HIS A 50 -10.24 7.00 -0.80
CA HIS A 50 -11.64 6.64 -0.97
C HIS A 50 -12.56 7.33 0.05
N VAL A 51 -12.04 7.70 1.22
CA VAL A 51 -12.82 8.23 2.35
C VAL A 51 -12.39 9.61 2.79
N GLU A 52 -11.18 10.05 2.46
CA GLU A 52 -10.64 11.36 2.81
C GLU A 52 -9.88 12.03 1.66
N THR A 53 -9.63 13.32 1.77
CA THR A 53 -8.78 14.06 0.82
C THR A 53 -7.33 13.89 1.24
N LEU A 54 -6.46 13.55 0.28
CA LEU A 54 -5.03 13.46 0.54
C LEU A 54 -4.45 14.87 0.78
N ASP A 55 -3.65 14.97 1.83
CA ASP A 55 -2.74 16.08 2.02
C ASP A 55 -1.48 15.79 1.21
N LEU A 56 -1.20 16.60 0.21
CA LEU A 56 -0.02 16.45 -0.67
C LEU A 56 1.06 17.50 -0.38
N ASP A 57 0.82 18.39 0.59
CA ASP A 57 1.76 19.47 0.94
C ASP A 57 2.70 19.09 2.09
N ASP A 58 2.51 17.91 2.70
CA ASP A 58 3.39 17.38 3.74
C ASP A 58 4.76 16.93 3.19
N GLU A 59 5.71 16.74 4.08
CA GLU A 59 7.10 16.36 3.76
C GLU A 59 7.49 15.09 4.53
N PRO A 60 7.04 13.90 4.05
CA PRO A 60 7.46 12.62 4.62
C PRO A 60 8.87 12.23 4.13
N ASP A 61 9.59 11.47 4.95
CA ASP A 61 10.85 10.85 4.55
C ASP A 61 10.61 9.65 3.64
N LEU A 62 9.51 8.92 3.90
CA LEU A 62 9.12 7.69 3.21
C LEU A 62 7.64 7.72 2.85
N VAL A 63 7.33 7.44 1.59
CA VAL A 63 5.95 7.29 1.07
C VAL A 63 5.73 5.87 0.60
N VAL A 64 4.66 5.24 1.06
CA VAL A 64 4.27 3.87 0.70
C VAL A 64 2.90 3.89 0.06
N ILE A 65 2.79 3.44 -1.17
CA ILE A 65 1.55 3.47 -1.93
C ILE A 65 1.12 2.05 -2.31
N GLN A 66 -0.08 1.66 -1.90
CA GLN A 66 -0.70 0.42 -2.33
C GLN A 66 -1.44 0.64 -3.65
N VAL A 67 -1.01 -0.05 -4.70
CA VAL A 67 -1.49 0.17 -6.07
C VAL A 67 -2.42 -0.95 -6.51
N TYR A 68 -3.65 -0.59 -6.85
CA TYR A 68 -4.58 -1.44 -7.60
C TYR A 68 -4.64 -1.00 -9.06
N ILE A 69 -5.05 -1.88 -9.98
CA ILE A 69 -5.15 -1.57 -11.40
C ILE A 69 -6.05 -0.36 -11.66
N THR A 70 -7.12 -0.24 -10.91
CA THR A 70 -8.11 0.84 -11.02
C THR A 70 -7.59 2.19 -10.56
N SER A 71 -6.54 2.23 -9.73
CA SER A 71 -5.93 3.46 -9.21
C SER A 71 -4.48 3.66 -9.68
N ALA A 72 -3.98 2.84 -10.61
CA ALA A 72 -2.57 2.86 -11.02
C ALA A 72 -2.11 4.25 -11.49
N LYS A 73 -2.84 4.86 -12.42
CA LYS A 73 -2.53 6.21 -12.91
C LYS A 73 -2.45 7.23 -11.76
N ARG A 74 -3.44 7.22 -10.86
CA ARG A 74 -3.45 8.12 -9.69
C ARG A 74 -2.29 7.85 -8.74
N SER A 75 -1.96 6.57 -8.53
CA SER A 75 -0.83 6.17 -7.71
C SER A 75 0.49 6.70 -8.25
N TYR A 76 0.69 6.66 -9.56
CA TYR A 76 1.90 7.18 -10.21
C TYR A 76 1.98 8.71 -10.16
N GLU A 77 0.86 9.43 -10.33
CA GLU A 77 0.81 10.88 -10.14
C GLU A 77 1.24 11.29 -8.72
N ILE A 78 0.76 10.57 -7.69
CA ILE A 78 1.14 10.79 -6.29
C ILE A 78 2.61 10.43 -6.06
N ALA A 79 3.07 9.29 -6.58
CA ALA A 79 4.44 8.83 -6.48
C ALA A 79 5.42 9.86 -7.06
N ASP A 80 5.17 10.32 -8.29
CA ASP A 80 6.00 11.32 -8.96
C ASP A 80 5.98 12.66 -8.23
N HIS A 81 4.86 13.04 -7.62
CA HIS A 81 4.76 14.26 -6.81
C HIS A 81 5.74 14.20 -5.63
N TYR A 82 5.71 13.12 -4.84
CA TYR A 82 6.58 13.00 -3.67
C TYR A 82 8.05 12.77 -4.03
N ARG A 83 8.36 12.04 -5.10
CA ARG A 83 9.74 11.87 -5.59
C ARG A 83 10.36 13.21 -5.98
N ARG A 84 9.61 14.08 -6.68
CA ARG A 84 10.09 15.44 -7.02
C ARG A 84 10.36 16.30 -5.79
N ARG A 85 9.74 16.01 -4.65
CA ARG A 85 9.94 16.68 -3.37
C ARG A 85 11.02 16.03 -2.49
N GLY A 86 11.66 14.96 -2.98
CA GLY A 86 12.78 14.30 -2.32
C GLY A 86 12.40 13.19 -1.32
N ALA A 87 11.12 12.83 -1.22
CA ALA A 87 10.72 11.67 -0.43
C ALA A 87 11.11 10.38 -1.15
N HIS A 88 11.50 9.35 -0.39
CA HIS A 88 11.68 8.01 -0.94
C HIS A 88 10.32 7.34 -1.15
N VAL A 89 10.03 6.90 -2.37
CA VAL A 89 8.72 6.35 -2.72
C VAL A 89 8.79 4.84 -2.96
N CYS A 90 7.95 4.10 -2.24
CA CYS A 90 7.74 2.67 -2.37
C CYS A 90 6.38 2.40 -3.02
N LEU A 91 6.36 1.58 -4.07
CA LEU A 91 5.13 1.06 -4.68
C LEU A 91 5.02 -0.44 -4.47
N GLY A 92 3.84 -0.90 -4.11
CA GLY A 92 3.53 -2.32 -3.95
C GLY A 92 2.05 -2.60 -4.18
N GLY A 93 1.68 -3.86 -4.17
CA GLY A 93 0.30 -4.31 -4.37
C GLY A 93 0.10 -5.05 -5.69
N LEU A 94 -1.15 -5.36 -5.97
CA LEU A 94 -1.53 -6.27 -7.05
C LEU A 94 -1.11 -5.81 -8.44
N HIS A 95 -1.30 -4.53 -8.73
CA HIS A 95 -0.92 -3.97 -10.03
C HIS A 95 0.60 -3.96 -10.22
N VAL A 96 1.34 -3.52 -9.20
CA VAL A 96 2.80 -3.47 -9.20
C VAL A 96 3.42 -4.86 -9.38
N THR A 97 2.83 -5.89 -8.75
CA THR A 97 3.27 -7.28 -8.91
C THR A 97 3.09 -7.78 -10.35
N SER A 98 2.01 -7.35 -11.02
CA SER A 98 1.72 -7.73 -12.40
C SER A 98 2.54 -6.95 -13.43
N LEU A 99 2.88 -5.68 -13.14
CA LEU A 99 3.59 -4.76 -14.04
C LEU A 99 4.73 -4.03 -13.30
N PRO A 100 5.73 -4.75 -12.79
CA PRO A 100 6.78 -4.16 -11.96
C PRO A 100 7.68 -3.17 -12.70
N GLU A 101 7.91 -3.39 -14.00
CA GLU A 101 8.74 -2.51 -14.83
C GLU A 101 8.08 -1.14 -15.04
N GLU A 102 6.74 -1.12 -15.22
CA GLU A 102 5.98 0.13 -15.30
C GLU A 102 6.08 0.90 -13.98
N ALA A 103 5.83 0.21 -12.85
CA ALA A 103 5.89 0.81 -11.52
C ALA A 103 7.30 1.34 -11.17
N ALA A 104 8.37 0.67 -11.62
CA ALA A 104 9.76 1.08 -11.39
C ALA A 104 10.09 2.45 -12.02
N GLY A 105 9.37 2.87 -13.06
CA GLY A 105 9.48 4.22 -13.62
C GLY A 105 9.05 5.32 -12.65
N HIS A 106 8.17 5.01 -11.70
CA HIS A 106 7.53 5.94 -10.77
C HIS A 106 7.95 5.77 -9.31
N ALA A 107 8.81 4.79 -8.99
CA ALA A 107 9.22 4.49 -7.62
C ALA A 107 10.74 4.46 -7.45
N ASP A 108 11.19 4.62 -6.20
CA ASP A 108 12.57 4.38 -5.81
C ASP A 108 12.75 2.91 -5.39
N THR A 109 11.68 2.31 -4.85
CA THR A 109 11.62 0.88 -4.50
C THR A 109 10.28 0.27 -4.91
N VAL A 110 10.34 -0.93 -5.50
CA VAL A 110 9.18 -1.71 -5.95
C VAL A 110 9.09 -3.00 -5.14
N PHE A 111 7.87 -3.37 -4.71
CA PHE A 111 7.57 -4.60 -4.00
C PHE A 111 6.72 -5.54 -4.86
N ILE A 112 7.22 -6.76 -5.10
CA ILE A 112 6.54 -7.83 -5.84
C ILE A 112 5.99 -8.85 -4.85
N GLY A 113 4.72 -9.21 -4.99
CA GLY A 113 4.01 -10.12 -4.09
C GLY A 113 3.60 -9.48 -2.76
N PRO A 114 3.21 -10.28 -1.76
CA PRO A 114 2.91 -9.81 -0.42
C PRO A 114 4.14 -9.16 0.23
N GLY A 115 3.98 -7.95 0.76
CA GLY A 115 5.12 -7.17 1.28
C GLY A 115 5.58 -7.57 2.68
N GLU A 116 4.84 -8.41 3.38
CA GLU A 116 5.02 -8.61 4.82
C GLU A 116 6.36 -9.26 5.21
N ASP A 117 6.92 -10.10 4.36
CA ASP A 117 8.24 -10.73 4.58
C ASP A 117 9.41 -9.84 4.13
N THR A 118 9.19 -9.04 3.08
CA THR A 118 10.23 -8.19 2.51
C THR A 118 10.29 -6.80 3.13
N TRP A 119 9.18 -6.30 3.66
CA TRP A 119 9.09 -4.98 4.27
C TRP A 119 10.05 -4.78 5.47
N PRO A 120 10.22 -5.73 6.40
CA PRO A 120 11.22 -5.60 7.46
C PRO A 120 12.66 -5.51 6.94
N ALA A 121 12.98 -6.22 5.85
CA ALA A 121 14.29 -6.14 5.21
C ALA A 121 14.50 -4.75 4.60
N PHE A 122 13.51 -4.25 3.84
CA PHE A 122 13.55 -2.90 3.28
C PHE A 122 13.73 -1.83 4.38
N LEU A 123 12.96 -1.88 5.46
CA LEU A 123 13.07 -0.89 6.56
C LEU A 123 14.47 -0.86 7.16
N ARG A 124 15.10 -2.02 7.33
CA ARG A 124 16.47 -2.14 7.79
C ARG A 124 17.47 -1.49 6.82
N ASP A 125 17.32 -1.79 5.52
CA ASP A 125 18.18 -1.27 4.47
C ASP A 125 17.98 0.24 4.27
N PHE A 126 16.72 0.72 4.33
CA PHE A 126 16.39 2.13 4.24
C PHE A 126 17.01 2.94 5.39
N ARG A 127 16.89 2.46 6.62
CA ARG A 127 17.52 3.08 7.79
C ARG A 127 19.05 3.08 7.74
N ALA A 128 19.62 2.10 7.04
CA ALA A 128 21.07 2.03 6.78
C ALA A 128 21.51 2.92 5.58
N GLY A 129 20.59 3.67 4.95
CA GLY A 129 20.87 4.54 3.81
C GLY A 129 21.18 3.82 2.49
N ARG A 130 20.80 2.55 2.37
CA ARG A 130 21.06 1.71 1.19
C ARG A 130 19.87 0.84 0.79
N PRO A 131 18.68 1.41 0.58
CA PRO A 131 17.52 0.64 0.16
C PRO A 131 17.72 0.04 -1.22
N GLY A 132 17.26 -1.20 -1.40
CA GLY A 132 17.20 -1.86 -2.70
C GLY A 132 16.12 -1.26 -3.58
N LYS A 133 16.25 -1.39 -4.89
CA LYS A 133 15.24 -0.95 -5.86
C LYS A 133 14.08 -1.93 -5.99
N LEU A 134 14.30 -3.21 -5.65
CA LEU A 134 13.32 -4.27 -5.80
C LEU A 134 13.38 -5.23 -4.61
N TYR A 135 12.21 -5.53 -4.07
CA TYR A 135 12.00 -6.58 -3.06
C TYR A 135 10.91 -7.52 -3.56
N SER A 136 11.23 -8.79 -3.71
CA SER A 136 10.28 -9.82 -4.17
C SER A 136 10.02 -10.83 -3.06
N SER A 137 8.75 -11.01 -2.71
CA SER A 137 8.31 -11.96 -1.71
C SER A 137 8.22 -13.37 -2.27
N ALA A 138 8.74 -14.33 -1.50
CA ALA A 138 8.57 -15.77 -1.75
C ALA A 138 7.65 -16.44 -0.71
N ILE A 139 7.20 -15.69 0.32
CA ILE A 139 6.44 -16.22 1.44
C ILE A 139 4.96 -15.85 1.29
N ARG A 140 4.09 -16.84 1.54
CA ARG A 140 2.62 -16.71 1.40
C ARG A 140 1.87 -17.00 2.70
N THR A 141 2.58 -17.09 3.83
CA THR A 141 1.97 -17.34 5.14
C THR A 141 1.48 -16.06 5.81
N LEU A 142 0.53 -16.22 6.74
CA LEU A 142 0.08 -15.17 7.65
C LEU A 142 0.76 -15.26 9.03
N ASP A 143 1.68 -16.21 9.20
CA ASP A 143 2.37 -16.42 10.47
C ASP A 143 3.35 -15.28 10.77
N GLY A 144 3.40 -14.88 12.04
CA GLY A 144 4.34 -13.85 12.49
C GLY A 144 3.99 -12.42 12.07
N LEU A 145 2.79 -12.18 11.54
CA LEU A 145 2.35 -10.82 11.21
C LEU A 145 2.25 -9.94 12.47
N PRO A 146 2.62 -8.67 12.37
CA PRO A 146 2.52 -7.73 13.47
C PRO A 146 1.05 -7.40 13.77
N LYS A 147 0.82 -6.76 14.89
CA LYS A 147 -0.49 -6.19 15.20
C LYS A 147 -0.86 -5.12 14.17
N ILE A 148 -2.04 -5.26 13.57
CA ILE A 148 -2.57 -4.28 12.63
C ILE A 148 -2.75 -2.93 13.33
N ARG A 149 -2.18 -1.85 12.78
CA ARG A 149 -2.26 -0.49 13.31
C ARG A 149 -3.62 0.14 12.99
N ARG A 150 -4.68 -0.42 13.62
CA ARG A 150 -6.05 0.09 13.49
C ARG A 150 -6.24 1.48 14.10
N ASP A 151 -5.35 1.89 14.98
CA ASP A 151 -5.26 3.23 15.55
C ASP A 151 -5.01 4.33 14.50
N LEU A 152 -4.38 3.98 13.36
CA LEU A 152 -4.15 4.89 12.24
C LEU A 152 -5.39 5.05 11.33
N ILE A 153 -6.44 4.27 11.56
CA ILE A 153 -7.64 4.21 10.72
C ILE A 153 -8.80 4.92 11.41
N ASN A 154 -9.38 5.93 10.76
CA ASN A 154 -10.62 6.52 11.24
C ASN A 154 -11.80 5.57 10.95
N ARG A 155 -12.10 4.70 11.92
CA ARG A 155 -13.11 3.63 11.81
C ARG A 155 -14.51 4.12 11.40
N HIS A 156 -14.85 5.38 11.68
CA HIS A 156 -16.17 5.96 11.39
C HIS A 156 -16.39 6.22 9.88
N LEU A 157 -15.34 6.11 9.07
CA LEU A 157 -15.40 6.28 7.62
C LEU A 157 -15.63 4.97 6.86
N TYR A 158 -15.82 3.85 7.59
CA TYR A 158 -16.00 2.53 7.00
C TYR A 158 -17.27 1.85 7.49
N LEU A 159 -17.97 1.17 6.59
CA LEU A 159 -19.21 0.46 6.93
C LEU A 159 -18.95 -0.79 7.77
N VAL A 160 -17.84 -1.49 7.52
CA VAL A 160 -17.41 -2.70 8.25
C VAL A 160 -16.01 -2.48 8.82
N PRO A 161 -15.86 -1.65 9.89
CA PRO A 161 -14.53 -1.26 10.41
C PRO A 161 -13.79 -2.40 11.11
N ASN A 162 -14.48 -3.42 11.58
CA ASN A 162 -13.92 -4.54 12.36
C ASN A 162 -13.66 -5.79 11.49
N SER A 163 -13.44 -5.61 10.19
CA SER A 163 -13.07 -6.71 9.30
C SER A 163 -11.71 -7.33 9.67
N ILE A 164 -11.54 -8.63 9.38
CA ILE A 164 -10.28 -9.36 9.50
C ILE A 164 -10.02 -10.17 8.24
N VAL A 165 -8.76 -10.44 7.95
CA VAL A 165 -8.34 -11.36 6.88
C VAL A 165 -7.94 -12.68 7.53
N VAL A 166 -8.69 -13.76 7.27
CA VAL A 166 -8.46 -15.08 7.86
C VAL A 166 -7.67 -16.01 6.95
N SER A 167 -7.62 -15.70 5.64
CA SER A 167 -6.84 -16.46 4.65
C SER A 167 -6.47 -15.57 3.47
N ARG A 168 -5.44 -15.97 2.74
CA ARG A 168 -5.02 -15.34 1.49
C ARG A 168 -4.88 -16.40 0.40
N GLY A 169 -5.02 -15.94 -0.86
CA GLY A 169 -4.97 -16.84 -2.00
C GLY A 169 -6.32 -17.49 -2.34
N CYS A 170 -6.29 -18.39 -3.29
CA CYS A 170 -7.43 -19.12 -3.78
C CYS A 170 -6.95 -20.42 -4.44
N PRO A 171 -7.54 -21.59 -4.17
CA PRO A 171 -7.13 -22.85 -4.77
C PRO A 171 -7.53 -23.00 -6.24
N HIS A 172 -8.26 -22.03 -6.81
CA HIS A 172 -8.71 -22.07 -8.20
C HIS A 172 -7.77 -21.30 -9.11
N THR A 173 -7.52 -21.84 -10.30
CA THR A 173 -6.64 -21.29 -11.37
C THR A 173 -7.49 -20.69 -12.51
N CYS A 174 -8.38 -19.74 -12.19
CA CYS A 174 -9.22 -19.09 -13.21
C CYS A 174 -8.39 -18.22 -14.14
N GLU A 175 -8.49 -18.40 -15.45
CA GLU A 175 -7.69 -17.72 -16.48
C GLU A 175 -7.77 -16.18 -16.42
N PHE A 176 -8.88 -15.61 -15.96
CA PHE A 176 -9.07 -14.17 -15.81
C PHE A 176 -8.59 -13.62 -14.47
N CYS A 177 -8.06 -14.44 -13.57
CA CYS A 177 -7.77 -14.03 -12.20
C CYS A 177 -6.28 -13.79 -11.97
N TYR A 178 -5.90 -12.56 -11.67
CA TYR A 178 -4.52 -12.17 -11.38
C TYR A 178 -4.00 -12.64 -9.99
N LYS A 179 -4.84 -13.28 -9.17
CA LYS A 179 -4.44 -13.79 -7.84
C LYS A 179 -3.28 -14.79 -7.91
N GLU A 180 -3.20 -15.55 -9.00
CA GLU A 180 -2.12 -16.49 -9.24
C GLU A 180 -0.77 -15.79 -9.22
N ALA A 181 -0.64 -14.68 -9.95
CA ALA A 181 0.60 -13.90 -9.98
C ALA A 181 0.98 -13.31 -8.62
N PHE A 182 0.02 -13.06 -7.74
CA PHE A 182 0.27 -12.46 -6.43
C PHE A 182 0.47 -13.49 -5.31
N TYR A 183 -0.30 -14.57 -5.31
CA TYR A 183 -0.33 -15.56 -4.22
C TYR A 183 0.21 -16.94 -4.61
N GLU A 184 0.52 -17.20 -5.89
CA GLU A 184 1.07 -18.48 -6.37
C GLU A 184 0.29 -19.69 -5.86
N GLY A 185 -1.05 -19.66 -5.99
CA GLY A 185 -1.95 -20.70 -5.52
C GLY A 185 -2.41 -20.55 -4.07
N GLY A 186 -1.81 -19.70 -3.28
CA GLY A 186 -2.24 -19.32 -1.91
C GLY A 186 -1.93 -20.30 -0.83
#